data_505190c16b5c31c2f49a3cdd2300b367
#
_entry.id   505190c16b5c31c2f49a3cdd2300b367
#
_cell.length_a   1.000
_cell.length_b   1.000
_cell.length_c   1.000
_cell.angle_alpha   90.00
_cell.angle_beta   90.00
_cell.angle_gamma   90.00
#
_symmetry.space_group_name_H-M   'P 1'
#
loop_
_entity.id
_entity.type
_entity.pdbx_description
1 polymer ?
#
loop_
_entity_poly.entity_id
_entity_poly.type
_entity_poly.pdbx_seq_one_letter_code
_entity_poly.pdbx_strand_id
1 'polypeptide(L)'
;METDSVRHIDDPLYETLRKEDIEAFNSEKSARVDLPSFAHGDFRGLDLRGLDAKDLDLSHAYFRGTDLRGIDLSLSKMEGASIAGAKISGCFFPHRLEADEIVMSLNHGTRMRYSASK
;
A
#
# COMPACT_ATOMS: atom_id res chain seq x y z
N MET A 1 -5.73 10.89 -20.56
CA MET A 1 -5.31 10.44 -19.94
C MET A 1 -5.33 10.49 -18.70
N GLU A 2 -5.54 10.08 -18.04
CA GLU A 2 -5.45 10.20 -16.99
C GLU A 2 -4.66 9.80 -16.46
N THR A 3 -4.44 10.01 -16.26
CA THR A 3 -3.32 9.72 -15.77
C THR A 3 -3.32 9.39 -14.42
N ASP A 4 -2.33 9.53 -13.76
CA ASP A 4 -2.22 9.26 -12.38
C ASP A 4 -3.19 10.06 -11.60
N SER A 5 -3.92 9.41 -10.74
CA SER A 5 -4.80 10.07 -9.79
C SER A 5 -4.15 10.13 -8.43
N VAL A 6 -2.85 10.33 -8.41
CA VAL A 6 -2.12 10.45 -7.15
C VAL A 6 -2.69 11.61 -6.36
N ARG A 7 -2.99 11.36 -5.09
CA ARG A 7 -3.54 12.36 -4.21
C ARG A 7 -2.44 12.91 -3.31
N HIS A 8 -2.44 14.23 -3.14
CA HIS A 8 -1.57 14.83 -2.15
C HIS A 8 -2.22 14.65 -0.77
N ILE A 9 -1.53 13.98 0.11
CA ILE A 9 -2.04 13.68 1.45
C ILE A 9 -1.36 14.61 2.42
N ASP A 10 -2.14 15.52 3.00
CA ASP A 10 -1.58 16.54 3.89
C ASP A 10 -1.64 16.05 5.33
N ASP A 11 -0.70 15.18 5.66
CA ASP A 11 -0.60 14.62 7.00
C ASP A 11 0.85 14.24 7.25
N PRO A 12 1.39 14.57 8.43
CA PRO A 12 2.80 14.26 8.74
C PRO A 12 3.14 12.78 8.60
N LEU A 13 2.18 11.88 8.84
CA LEU A 13 2.43 10.44 8.68
C LEU A 13 2.78 10.10 7.24
N TYR A 14 2.10 10.74 6.27
CA TYR A 14 2.41 10.51 4.88
C TYR A 14 3.82 10.95 4.54
N GLU A 15 4.21 12.13 5.03
CA GLU A 15 5.56 12.63 4.78
C GLU A 15 6.61 11.73 5.40
N THR A 16 6.36 11.25 6.62
CA THR A 16 7.29 10.34 7.30
C THR A 16 7.48 9.06 6.48
N LEU A 17 6.38 8.54 5.94
CA LEU A 17 6.42 7.32 5.15
C LEU A 17 7.17 7.55 3.84
N ARG A 18 6.95 8.69 3.20
CA ARG A 18 7.64 9.00 1.96
C ARG A 18 9.15 9.22 2.16
N LYS A 19 9.55 9.56 3.36
CA LYS A 19 10.97 9.64 3.70
C LYS A 19 11.57 8.29 4.07
N GLU A 20 10.77 7.25 4.02
CA GLU A 20 11.19 5.88 4.36
C GLU A 20 11.61 5.73 5.82
N ASP A 21 11.14 6.61 6.67
CA ASP A 21 11.42 6.51 8.11
C ASP A 21 10.34 5.63 8.75
N ILE A 22 10.49 4.34 8.54
CA ILE A 22 9.46 3.36 8.91
C ILE A 22 9.31 3.26 10.43
N GLU A 23 10.42 3.33 11.14
CA GLU A 23 10.38 3.25 12.61
C GLU A 23 9.59 4.42 13.19
N ALA A 24 9.86 5.63 12.70
CA ALA A 24 9.12 6.80 13.14
C ALA A 24 7.66 6.70 12.76
N PHE A 25 7.36 6.22 11.54
CA PHE A 25 5.98 6.05 11.12
C PHE A 25 5.24 5.11 12.05
N ASN A 26 5.81 3.95 12.32
CA ASN A 26 5.15 2.96 13.17
C ASN A 26 4.90 3.51 14.57
N SER A 27 5.87 4.23 15.11
CA SER A 27 5.74 4.82 16.43
C SER A 27 4.65 5.89 16.48
N GLU A 28 4.63 6.78 15.49
CA GLU A 28 3.63 7.84 15.44
C GLU A 28 2.24 7.27 15.19
N LYS A 29 2.16 6.26 14.32
CA LYS A 29 0.89 5.60 14.05
C LYS A 29 0.29 5.01 15.32
N SER A 30 1.12 4.33 16.12
CA SER A 30 0.63 3.66 17.32
C SER A 30 0.15 4.64 18.37
N ALA A 31 0.57 5.88 18.32
CA ALA A 31 0.18 6.91 19.25
C ALA A 31 -1.07 7.68 18.83
N ARG A 32 -1.56 7.42 17.60
CA ARG A 32 -2.71 8.18 17.07
C ARG A 32 -4.01 7.42 17.28
N VAL A 33 -5.06 8.17 17.61
CA VAL A 33 -6.40 7.61 17.69
C VAL A 33 -6.98 7.46 16.29
N ASP A 34 -6.80 8.48 15.45
CA ASP A 34 -7.33 8.48 14.08
C ASP A 34 -6.18 8.41 13.10
N LEU A 35 -6.37 7.64 12.03
CA LEU A 35 -5.40 7.54 10.96
C LEU A 35 -5.95 8.25 9.72
N PRO A 36 -5.10 8.97 8.99
CA PRO A 36 -5.55 9.54 7.72
C PRO A 36 -5.75 8.43 6.71
N SER A 37 -6.51 8.70 5.67
CA SER A 37 -6.59 7.78 4.54
C SER A 37 -5.37 7.99 3.65
N PHE A 38 -4.74 6.89 3.26
CA PHE A 38 -3.64 6.93 2.29
C PHE A 38 -4.12 6.52 0.91
N ALA A 39 -5.44 6.50 0.69
CA ALA A 39 -6.00 6.14 -0.60
C ALA A 39 -5.44 7.05 -1.68
N HIS A 40 -5.12 6.47 -2.83
CA HIS A 40 -4.51 7.16 -3.97
C HIS A 40 -3.12 7.72 -3.67
N GLY A 41 -2.50 7.28 -2.56
CA GLY A 41 -1.19 7.78 -2.18
C GLY A 41 -0.10 7.30 -3.12
N ASP A 42 0.98 8.06 -3.16
CA ASP A 42 2.13 7.77 -4.02
C ASP A 42 3.24 7.16 -3.17
N PHE A 43 3.44 5.86 -3.32
CA PHE A 43 4.50 5.14 -2.61
C PHE A 43 5.49 4.52 -3.58
N ARG A 44 5.49 4.99 -4.82
CA ARG A 44 6.33 4.41 -5.87
C ARG A 44 7.80 4.50 -5.49
N GLY A 45 8.50 3.39 -5.65
CA GLY A 45 9.94 3.33 -5.48
C GLY A 45 10.45 3.40 -4.06
N LEU A 46 9.57 3.37 -3.07
CA LEU A 46 9.98 3.49 -1.67
C LEU A 46 10.36 2.12 -1.09
N ASP A 47 11.20 2.15 -0.08
CA ASP A 47 11.49 0.97 0.72
C ASP A 47 10.61 1.04 1.97
N LEU A 48 9.57 0.22 1.99
CA LEU A 48 8.60 0.23 3.10
C LEU A 48 8.72 -0.98 4.00
N ARG A 49 9.81 -1.73 3.91
CA ARG A 49 9.98 -2.91 4.73
C ARG A 49 9.88 -2.54 6.22
N GLY A 50 9.18 -3.40 6.96
CA GLY A 50 8.96 -3.17 8.39
C GLY A 50 7.72 -2.37 8.71
N LEU A 51 6.99 -1.88 7.70
CA LEU A 51 5.80 -1.07 7.89
C LEU A 51 4.73 -1.84 8.67
N ASP A 52 4.16 -1.19 9.67
CA ASP A 52 2.95 -1.67 10.33
C ASP A 52 1.76 -1.17 9.50
N ALA A 53 1.24 -2.05 8.67
CA ALA A 53 0.17 -1.68 7.72
C ALA A 53 -1.23 -1.92 8.27
N LYS A 54 -1.35 -2.40 9.49
CA LYS A 54 -2.66 -2.72 10.05
C LYS A 54 -3.55 -1.47 10.06
N ASP A 55 -4.77 -1.65 9.60
CA ASP A 55 -5.81 -0.61 9.57
C ASP A 55 -5.52 0.55 8.63
N LEU A 56 -4.50 0.46 7.78
CA LEU A 56 -4.25 1.51 6.80
C LEU A 56 -5.20 1.36 5.61
N ASP A 57 -5.69 2.49 5.12
CA ASP A 57 -6.45 2.53 3.88
C ASP A 57 -5.47 2.86 2.75
N LEU A 58 -5.10 1.83 2.00
CA LEU A 58 -4.18 1.93 0.87
C LEU A 58 -4.91 1.70 -0.45
N SER A 59 -6.23 1.90 -0.44
CA SER A 59 -7.04 1.71 -1.63
C SER A 59 -6.54 2.62 -2.74
N HIS A 60 -6.45 2.08 -3.94
CA HIS A 60 -6.05 2.82 -5.14
C HIS A 60 -4.66 3.46 -5.05
N ALA A 61 -3.84 3.04 -4.09
CA ALA A 61 -2.49 3.59 -3.93
C ALA A 61 -1.56 3.02 -5.00
N TYR A 62 -0.44 3.70 -5.20
CA TYR A 62 0.54 3.38 -6.25
C TYR A 62 1.81 2.88 -5.62
N PHE A 63 2.15 1.61 -5.91
CA PHE A 63 3.33 0.96 -5.34
C PHE A 63 4.31 0.49 -6.43
N ARG A 64 4.36 1.16 -7.57
CA ARG A 64 5.27 0.75 -8.63
C ARG A 64 6.71 0.74 -8.11
N GLY A 65 7.36 -0.42 -8.21
CA GLY A 65 8.75 -0.57 -7.81
C GLY A 65 9.01 -0.48 -6.32
N THR A 66 7.97 -0.49 -5.50
CA THR A 66 8.10 -0.37 -4.05
C THR A 66 8.60 -1.68 -3.45
N ASP A 67 9.42 -1.58 -2.43
CA ASP A 67 9.87 -2.77 -1.70
C ASP A 67 8.91 -3.01 -0.54
N LEU A 68 8.07 -4.05 -0.69
CA LEU A 68 7.05 -4.42 0.31
C LEU A 68 7.40 -5.72 1.01
N ARG A 69 8.60 -6.25 0.82
CA ARG A 69 8.93 -7.58 1.30
C ARG A 69 8.68 -7.73 2.79
N GLY A 70 8.00 -8.83 3.13
CA GLY A 70 7.75 -9.22 4.51
C GLY A 70 6.65 -8.46 5.22
N ILE A 71 5.97 -7.54 4.55
CA ILE A 71 4.91 -6.74 5.19
C ILE A 71 3.62 -7.55 5.23
N ASP A 72 2.94 -7.51 6.37
CA ASP A 72 1.61 -8.09 6.49
C ASP A 72 0.59 -7.03 6.10
N LEU A 73 0.04 -7.16 4.89
CA LEU A 73 -0.96 -6.25 4.37
C LEU A 73 -2.38 -6.80 4.55
N SER A 74 -2.52 -7.94 5.24
CA SER A 74 -3.81 -8.63 5.29
C SER A 74 -4.90 -7.84 6.01
N LEU A 75 -4.53 -6.92 6.88
CA LEU A 75 -5.48 -6.10 7.63
C LEU A 75 -5.48 -4.65 7.15
N SER A 76 -5.02 -4.41 5.94
CA SER A 76 -5.13 -3.10 5.29
C SER A 76 -6.16 -3.18 4.18
N LYS A 77 -6.56 -2.02 3.65
CA LYS A 77 -7.44 -1.96 2.47
C LYS A 77 -6.58 -1.73 1.24
N MET A 78 -6.71 -2.59 0.25
CA MET A 78 -5.87 -2.51 -0.94
C MET A 78 -6.63 -2.57 -2.25
N GLU A 79 -7.96 -2.50 -2.20
CA GLU A 79 -8.73 -2.56 -3.45
C GLU A 79 -8.30 -1.42 -4.37
N GLY A 80 -8.07 -1.74 -5.62
CA GLY A 80 -7.70 -0.74 -6.61
C GLY A 80 -6.23 -0.36 -6.62
N ALA A 81 -5.44 -0.86 -5.66
CA ALA A 81 -4.02 -0.54 -5.62
C ALA A 81 -3.28 -1.22 -6.76
N SER A 82 -2.17 -0.62 -7.19
CA SER A 82 -1.31 -1.19 -8.23
C SER A 82 0.07 -1.45 -7.64
N ILE A 83 0.60 -2.65 -7.88
CA ILE A 83 1.90 -3.06 -7.37
C ILE A 83 2.88 -3.38 -8.50
N ALA A 84 2.77 -2.68 -9.62
CA ALA A 84 3.61 -2.95 -10.79
C ALA A 84 5.09 -3.02 -10.40
N GLY A 85 5.74 -4.15 -10.67
CA GLY A 85 7.17 -4.31 -10.41
C GLY A 85 7.60 -4.22 -8.96
N ALA A 86 6.66 -4.26 -8.01
CA ALA A 86 7.00 -4.22 -6.60
C ALA A 86 7.68 -5.51 -6.15
N LYS A 87 8.43 -5.44 -5.07
CA LYS A 87 9.01 -6.63 -4.44
C LYS A 87 8.08 -7.08 -3.35
N ILE A 88 7.56 -8.29 -3.46
CA ILE A 88 6.48 -8.75 -2.58
C ILE A 88 6.76 -10.06 -1.87
N SER A 89 7.97 -10.59 -1.92
CA SER A 89 8.23 -11.87 -1.25
C SER A 89 7.95 -11.74 0.25
N GLY A 90 7.26 -12.74 0.79
CA GLY A 90 6.92 -12.75 2.20
C GLY A 90 5.78 -11.83 2.59
N CYS A 91 5.10 -11.19 1.64
CA CYS A 91 3.93 -10.36 1.96
C CYS A 91 2.71 -11.24 2.19
N PHE A 92 1.86 -10.77 3.10
CA PHE A 92 0.49 -11.29 3.21
C PHE A 92 -0.45 -10.22 2.67
N PHE A 93 -1.37 -10.61 1.81
CA PHE A 93 -2.33 -9.70 1.20
C PHE A 93 -3.73 -9.91 1.79
N PRO A 94 -4.61 -8.91 1.70
CA PRO A 94 -6.01 -9.12 2.10
C PRO A 94 -6.57 -10.33 1.38
N HIS A 95 -7.31 -11.19 2.10
CA HIS A 95 -7.74 -12.47 1.52
C HIS A 95 -8.73 -12.30 0.36
N ARG A 96 -9.36 -11.13 0.23
CA ARG A 96 -10.23 -10.87 -0.91
C ARG A 96 -9.46 -10.59 -2.21
N LEU A 97 -8.13 -10.49 -2.14
CA LEU A 97 -7.32 -10.39 -3.35
C LEU A 97 -6.92 -11.79 -3.79
N GLU A 98 -7.46 -12.22 -4.92
CA GLU A 98 -7.09 -13.53 -5.48
C GLU A 98 -5.67 -13.46 -6.02
N ALA A 99 -5.00 -14.60 -6.06
CA ALA A 99 -3.64 -14.67 -6.56
C ALA A 99 -3.52 -14.12 -7.98
N ASP A 100 -4.53 -14.36 -8.82
CA ASP A 100 -4.53 -13.86 -10.19
C ASP A 100 -4.45 -12.35 -10.24
N GLU A 101 -5.17 -11.67 -9.36
CA GLU A 101 -5.16 -10.21 -9.33
C GLU A 101 -3.80 -9.69 -8.92
N ILE A 102 -3.18 -10.35 -7.95
CA ILE A 102 -1.87 -9.93 -7.46
C ILE A 102 -0.83 -10.09 -8.58
N VAL A 103 -0.83 -11.25 -9.24
CA VAL A 103 0.12 -11.52 -10.32
C VAL A 103 -0.09 -10.57 -11.50
N MET A 104 -1.36 -10.31 -11.85
CA MET A 104 -1.67 -9.41 -12.95
C MET A 104 -1.16 -8.01 -12.66
N SER A 105 -1.38 -7.53 -11.44
CA SER A 105 -0.91 -6.21 -11.07
C SER A 105 0.61 -6.13 -11.05
N LEU A 106 1.24 -7.17 -10.51
CA LEU A 106 2.70 -7.21 -10.41
C LEU A 106 3.35 -7.14 -11.79
N ASN A 107 2.81 -7.88 -12.75
CA ASN A 107 3.40 -8.00 -14.09
C ASN A 107 2.93 -6.92 -15.05
N HIS A 108 1.73 -6.40 -14.88
CA HIS A 108 1.12 -5.51 -15.88
C HIS A 108 0.62 -4.18 -15.31
N GLY A 109 0.73 -3.99 -14.01
CA GLY A 109 0.35 -2.72 -13.39
C GLY A 109 -1.15 -2.49 -13.31
N THR A 110 -1.95 -3.54 -13.43
CA THR A 110 -3.40 -3.38 -13.32
C THR A 110 -3.78 -3.07 -11.87
N ARG A 111 -4.94 -2.46 -11.69
CA ARG A 111 -5.47 -2.21 -10.36
C ARG A 111 -6.09 -3.49 -9.83
N MET A 112 -5.72 -3.85 -8.61
CA MET A 112 -6.19 -5.11 -8.02
C MET A 112 -7.63 -4.97 -7.56
N ARG A 113 -8.47 -5.94 -7.91
CA ARG A 113 -9.89 -5.94 -7.58
C ARG A 113 -10.17 -7.00 -6.52
N TYR A 114 -10.97 -6.63 -5.54
CA TYR A 114 -11.40 -7.59 -4.54
C TYR A 114 -12.41 -8.57 -5.14
N SER A 115 -12.30 -9.81 -4.72
CA SER A 115 -13.30 -10.83 -5.06
C SER A 115 -14.59 -10.54 -4.31
N ALA A 116 -15.72 -10.68 -5.00
CA ALA A 116 -17.01 -10.37 -4.40
C ALA A 116 -17.45 -11.41 -3.37
N SER A 117 -16.91 -12.61 -3.44
CA SER A 117 -17.46 -13.74 -2.68
C SER A 117 -16.61 -14.16 -1.48
N LYS A 118 -15.68 -13.36 -1.07
CA LYS A 118 -14.81 -13.79 0.05
C LYS A 118 -15.01 -13.01 1.31
#